data_b7cb19412b377e0d430d9b3eb72304d8
#
_entry.id   b7cb19412b377e0d430d9b3eb72304d8
#
_cell.length_a   1.000
_cell.length_b   1.000
_cell.length_c   1.000
_cell.angle_alpha   90.00
_cell.angle_beta   90.00
_cell.angle_gamma   90.00
#
_symmetry.space_group_name_H-M   'P 1'
#
loop_
_entity.id
_entity.type
_entity.pdbx_description
1 polymer ?
#
loop_
_entity_poly.entity_id
_entity_poly.type
_entity_poly.pdbx_seq_one_letter_code
_entity_poly.pdbx_strand_id
1 'polypeptide(L)'
;MLETVTQPGVAFTDERGDITNVLEKRITHVAVITSKEGAVRGNHYHPEDVQYCYLVSGRFESYAKDMNDPDGPVEKQMVEAGSLVLSPPMIAHAQVFLEDSVFLALTLDSRETSRFEDHTIRIKIV
;
A
#
# COMPACT_ATOMS: atom_id res chain seq x y z
N MET A 1 -4.61 -6.97 12.48
CA MET A 1 -3.49 -7.02 11.51
C MET A 1 -2.76 -5.69 11.53
N LEU A 2 -1.46 -5.71 11.31
CA LEU A 2 -0.64 -4.49 11.30
C LEU A 2 -1.02 -3.56 10.15
N GLU A 3 -1.31 -4.12 8.99
CA GLU A 3 -1.91 -3.38 7.88
C GLU A 3 -3.39 -3.68 7.80
N THR A 4 -4.19 -2.68 7.43
CA THR A 4 -5.62 -2.84 7.25
C THR A 4 -5.92 -2.98 5.76
N VAL A 5 -6.54 -4.08 5.36
CA VAL A 5 -6.95 -4.34 3.98
C VAL A 5 -8.47 -4.28 3.92
N THR A 6 -8.98 -3.38 3.08
CA THR A 6 -10.43 -3.21 2.87
C THR A 6 -10.75 -3.26 1.40
N GLN A 7 -12.00 -3.58 1.06
CA GLN A 7 -12.49 -3.50 -0.31
C GLN A 7 -13.57 -2.44 -0.40
N PRO A 8 -13.25 -1.24 -0.95
CA PRO A 8 -14.25 -0.21 -1.17
C PRO A 8 -15.37 -0.74 -2.08
N GLY A 9 -16.60 -0.59 -1.65
CA GLY A 9 -17.75 -1.03 -2.42
C GLY A 9 -18.13 -0.06 -3.51
N VAL A 10 -18.91 -0.54 -4.48
CA VAL A 10 -19.48 0.31 -5.52
C VAL A 10 -20.45 1.30 -4.89
N ALA A 11 -20.23 2.59 -5.13
CA ALA A 11 -21.08 3.65 -4.61
C ALA A 11 -22.28 3.94 -5.52
N PHE A 12 -22.11 3.75 -6.82
CA PHE A 12 -23.14 4.06 -7.81
C PHE A 12 -22.95 3.21 -9.06
N THR A 13 -24.04 2.71 -9.62
CA THR A 13 -24.03 1.90 -10.84
C THR A 13 -25.13 2.40 -11.79
N ASP A 14 -24.83 2.53 -13.06
CA ASP A 14 -25.80 2.73 -14.13
C ASP A 14 -25.34 1.99 -15.39
N GLU A 15 -26.02 2.22 -16.52
CA GLU A 15 -25.73 1.54 -17.79
C GLU A 15 -24.32 1.88 -18.35
N ARG A 16 -23.68 2.94 -17.84
CA ARG A 16 -22.32 3.32 -18.26
C ARG A 16 -21.24 2.58 -17.47
N GLY A 17 -21.57 2.05 -16.27
CA GLY A 17 -20.61 1.37 -15.41
C GLY A 17 -20.75 1.80 -13.95
N ASP A 18 -19.67 1.63 -13.21
CA ASP A 18 -19.64 1.79 -11.75
C ASP A 18 -18.76 2.93 -11.31
N ILE A 19 -19.14 3.55 -10.18
CA ILE A 19 -18.28 4.48 -9.45
C ILE A 19 -17.95 3.86 -8.10
N THR A 20 -16.66 3.71 -7.82
CA THR A 20 -16.16 3.22 -6.53
C THR A 20 -15.36 4.35 -5.88
N ASN A 21 -15.75 4.74 -4.67
CA ASN A 21 -15.01 5.72 -3.88
C ASN A 21 -13.91 4.99 -3.12
N VAL A 22 -12.68 5.16 -3.54
CA VAL A 22 -11.54 4.41 -3.00
C VAL A 22 -11.11 4.98 -1.65
N LEU A 23 -11.02 6.30 -1.54
CA LEU A 23 -10.50 6.95 -0.36
C LEU A 23 -11.02 8.37 -0.26
N GLU A 24 -11.51 8.75 0.94
CA GLU A 24 -12.02 10.09 1.22
C GLU A 24 -11.13 10.78 2.25
N LYS A 25 -9.87 11.03 1.86
CA LYS A 25 -8.87 11.71 2.67
C LYS A 25 -8.18 12.76 1.82
N ARG A 26 -7.59 13.75 2.50
CA ARG A 26 -6.76 14.73 1.80
C ARG A 26 -5.47 14.04 1.38
N ILE A 27 -5.28 13.90 0.07
CA ILE A 27 -4.10 13.26 -0.52
C ILE A 27 -3.26 14.34 -1.18
N THR A 28 -1.96 14.32 -0.93
CA THR A 28 -1.02 15.29 -1.48
C THR A 28 -0.11 14.71 -2.54
N HIS A 29 -0.01 13.38 -2.62
CA HIS A 29 0.82 12.71 -3.62
C HIS A 29 0.15 11.43 -4.08
N VAL A 30 0.07 11.24 -5.40
CA VAL A 30 -0.49 10.03 -6.02
C VAL A 30 0.51 9.54 -7.06
N ALA A 31 0.87 8.27 -6.99
CA ALA A 31 1.71 7.62 -8.00
C ALA A 31 1.01 6.38 -8.54
N VAL A 32 1.13 6.17 -9.85
CA VAL A 32 0.72 4.91 -10.48
C VAL A 32 1.97 4.04 -10.59
N ILE A 33 1.92 2.86 -10.00
CA ILE A 33 3.06 1.95 -9.97
C ILE A 33 2.68 0.64 -10.64
N THR A 34 3.50 0.25 -11.61
CA THR A 34 3.37 -1.05 -12.26
C THR A 34 4.44 -1.99 -11.69
N SER A 35 4.09 -3.27 -11.58
CA SER A 35 5.02 -4.28 -11.06
C SER A 35 4.85 -5.57 -11.85
N LYS A 36 5.96 -6.15 -12.25
CA LYS A 36 5.98 -7.44 -12.95
C LYS A 36 5.78 -8.59 -11.96
N GLU A 37 5.21 -9.69 -12.44
CA GLU A 37 5.18 -10.93 -11.68
C GLU A 37 6.56 -11.27 -11.12
N GLY A 38 6.62 -11.60 -9.84
CA GLY A 38 7.86 -11.91 -9.14
C GLY A 38 8.60 -10.70 -8.56
N ALA A 39 8.19 -9.48 -8.90
CA ALA A 39 8.80 -8.28 -8.34
C ALA A 39 8.56 -8.20 -6.83
N VAL A 40 9.54 -7.65 -6.13
CA VAL A 40 9.44 -7.34 -4.70
C VAL A 40 9.61 -5.84 -4.54
N ARG A 41 8.63 -5.20 -3.89
CA ARG A 41 8.69 -3.78 -3.58
C ARG A 41 8.56 -3.56 -2.09
N GLY A 42 8.84 -2.34 -1.66
CA GLY A 42 8.79 -2.01 -0.25
C GLY A 42 10.09 -2.37 0.45
N ASN A 43 10.06 -3.24 1.46
CA ASN A 43 11.17 -3.48 2.36
C ASN A 43 11.63 -2.17 2.98
N HIS A 44 10.66 -1.42 3.52
CA HIS A 44 10.91 -0.14 4.16
C HIS A 44 9.76 0.19 5.13
N TYR A 45 9.97 1.22 5.93
CA TYR A 45 8.93 1.82 6.75
C TYR A 45 9.09 3.33 6.81
N HIS A 46 8.02 4.01 7.23
CA HIS A 46 7.99 5.45 7.40
C HIS A 46 7.71 5.74 8.88
N PRO A 47 8.59 6.44 9.59
CA PRO A 47 8.39 6.68 11.02
C PRO A 47 7.15 7.52 11.35
N GLU A 48 6.74 8.41 10.45
CA GLU A 48 5.70 9.39 10.75
C GLU A 48 4.51 9.36 9.78
N ASP A 49 4.62 8.63 8.67
CA ASP A 49 3.63 8.73 7.59
C ASP A 49 2.71 7.54 7.51
N VAL A 50 1.47 7.84 7.14
CA VAL A 50 0.48 6.85 6.74
C VAL A 50 0.53 6.71 5.22
N GLN A 51 0.57 5.48 4.74
CA GLN A 51 0.52 5.19 3.31
C GLN A 51 -0.71 4.39 2.96
N TYR A 52 -1.29 4.71 1.81
CA TYR A 52 -2.36 3.93 1.22
C TYR A 52 -1.90 3.36 -0.11
N CYS A 53 -2.31 2.13 -0.38
CA CYS A 53 -2.07 1.45 -1.65
C CYS A 53 -3.41 0.90 -2.16
N TYR A 54 -3.83 1.32 -3.34
CA TYR A 54 -5.03 0.77 -3.97
C TYR A 54 -4.62 -0.10 -5.15
N LEU A 55 -4.95 -1.38 -5.10
CA LEU A 55 -4.61 -2.32 -6.18
C LEU A 55 -5.69 -2.27 -7.26
N VAL A 56 -5.32 -1.72 -8.42
CA VAL A 56 -6.22 -1.61 -9.57
C VAL A 56 -6.36 -2.95 -10.29
N SER A 57 -5.23 -3.63 -10.50
CA SER A 57 -5.20 -4.94 -11.16
C SER A 57 -4.04 -5.76 -10.63
N GLY A 58 -4.15 -7.07 -10.73
CA GLY A 58 -3.13 -7.99 -10.28
C GLY A 58 -3.40 -8.53 -8.88
N ARG A 59 -2.34 -9.00 -8.24
CA ARG A 59 -2.42 -9.62 -6.91
C ARG A 59 -1.04 -9.64 -6.28
N PHE A 60 -0.95 -9.37 -4.98
CA PHE A 60 0.32 -9.48 -4.26
C PHE A 60 0.12 -9.99 -2.84
N GLU A 61 1.20 -10.53 -2.29
CA GLU A 61 1.29 -10.85 -0.88
C GLU A 61 1.90 -9.65 -0.16
N SER A 62 1.22 -9.15 0.87
CA SER A 62 1.70 -8.04 1.69
C SER A 62 2.29 -8.59 2.99
N TYR A 63 3.52 -8.22 3.26
CA TYR A 63 4.23 -8.59 4.50
C TYR A 63 4.39 -7.34 5.34
N ALA A 64 4.14 -7.47 6.64
CA ALA A 64 4.20 -6.34 7.57
C ALA A 64 4.85 -6.74 8.88
N LYS A 65 5.64 -5.82 9.44
CA LYS A 65 6.30 -6.01 10.72
C LYS A 65 6.28 -4.70 11.52
N ASP A 66 5.91 -4.80 12.79
CA ASP A 66 5.92 -3.64 13.69
C ASP A 66 7.36 -3.35 14.14
N MET A 67 7.86 -2.18 13.76
CA MET A 67 9.22 -1.76 14.09
C MET A 67 9.36 -1.32 15.55
N ASN A 68 8.25 -1.14 16.26
CA ASN A 68 8.25 -0.91 17.72
C ASN A 68 8.29 -2.22 18.52
N ASP A 69 8.16 -3.35 17.83
CA ASP A 69 8.22 -4.70 18.42
C ASP A 69 9.21 -5.55 17.63
N PRO A 70 10.52 -5.38 17.87
CA PRO A 70 11.54 -6.07 17.05
C PRO A 70 11.48 -7.60 17.14
N ASP A 71 10.93 -8.14 18.23
CA ASP A 71 10.77 -9.59 18.40
C ASP A 71 9.40 -10.09 17.91
N GLY A 72 8.57 -9.20 17.40
CA GLY A 72 7.26 -9.54 16.87
C GLY A 72 7.31 -10.26 15.53
N PRO A 73 6.22 -10.91 15.14
CA PRO A 73 6.19 -11.68 13.90
C PRO A 73 6.08 -10.79 12.67
N VAL A 74 6.45 -11.34 11.52
CA VAL A 74 6.10 -10.77 10.22
C VAL A 74 4.73 -11.34 9.85
N GLU A 75 3.76 -10.44 9.62
CA GLU A 75 2.43 -10.81 9.18
C GLU A 75 2.36 -10.84 7.66
N LYS A 76 1.52 -11.72 7.14
CA LYS A 76 1.31 -11.86 5.70
C LYS A 76 -0.17 -11.84 5.39
N GLN A 77 -0.55 -11.04 4.38
CA GLN A 77 -1.92 -10.99 3.87
C GLN A 77 -1.91 -11.04 2.36
N MET A 78 -2.91 -11.69 1.78
CA MET A 78 -3.15 -11.63 0.34
C MET A 78 -3.93 -10.36 0.01
N VAL A 79 -3.50 -9.63 -1.02
CA VAL A 79 -4.18 -8.44 -1.52
C VAL A 79 -4.65 -8.69 -2.94
N GLU A 80 -5.96 -8.58 -3.12
CA GLU A 80 -6.63 -8.80 -4.40
C GLU A 80 -6.97 -7.45 -5.06
N ALA A 81 -7.15 -7.46 -6.37
CA ALA A 81 -7.57 -6.25 -7.09
C ALA A 81 -8.85 -5.66 -6.47
N GLY A 82 -8.90 -4.35 -6.39
CA GLY A 82 -10.00 -3.63 -5.75
C GLY A 82 -9.82 -3.42 -4.26
N SER A 83 -8.69 -3.85 -3.68
CA SER A 83 -8.41 -3.66 -2.25
C SER A 83 -7.62 -2.38 -1.99
N LEU A 84 -7.94 -1.74 -0.87
CA LEU A 84 -7.18 -0.62 -0.33
C LEU A 84 -6.41 -1.09 0.90
N VAL A 85 -5.11 -0.89 0.91
CA VAL A 85 -4.23 -1.24 2.02
C VAL A 85 -3.80 0.02 2.74
N LEU A 86 -4.02 0.06 4.05
CA LEU A 86 -3.53 1.12 4.93
C LEU A 86 -2.31 0.62 5.69
N SER A 87 -1.18 1.30 5.53
CA SER A 87 0.07 1.01 6.24
C SER A 87 0.35 2.14 7.21
N PRO A 88 0.21 1.91 8.54
CA PRO A 88 0.46 2.93 9.55
C PRO A 88 1.95 3.29 9.69
N PRO A 89 2.26 4.39 10.39
CA PRO A 89 3.64 4.71 10.75
C PRO A 89 4.30 3.56 11.52
N MET A 90 5.60 3.41 11.37
CA MET A 90 6.44 2.41 12.05
C MET A 90 6.14 0.95 11.67
N ILE A 91 5.27 0.72 10.70
CA ILE A 91 5.03 -0.62 10.18
C ILE A 91 5.86 -0.81 8.91
N ALA A 92 6.85 -1.67 8.99
CA ALA A 92 7.63 -2.06 7.81
C ALA A 92 6.77 -2.93 6.92
N HIS A 93 6.84 -2.70 5.61
CA HIS A 93 6.07 -3.48 4.67
C HIS A 93 6.89 -3.90 3.45
N ALA A 94 6.47 -4.99 2.85
CA ALA A 94 7.01 -5.48 1.58
C ALA A 94 5.87 -6.13 0.79
N GLN A 95 6.00 -6.07 -0.52
CA GLN A 95 4.99 -6.60 -1.44
C GLN A 95 5.68 -7.56 -2.41
N VAL A 96 5.17 -8.78 -2.48
CA VAL A 96 5.62 -9.78 -3.44
C VAL A 96 4.51 -9.98 -4.46
N PHE A 97 4.76 -9.59 -5.71
CA PHE A 97 3.74 -9.60 -6.75
C PHE A 97 3.63 -10.98 -7.38
N LEU A 98 2.41 -11.54 -7.35
CA LEU A 98 2.13 -12.88 -7.86
C LEU A 98 1.75 -12.88 -9.34
N GLU A 99 1.44 -11.72 -9.88
CA GLU A 99 1.14 -11.49 -11.29
C GLU A 99 1.43 -10.03 -11.63
N ASP A 100 1.45 -9.70 -12.91
CA ASP A 100 1.65 -8.31 -13.33
C ASP A 100 0.55 -7.45 -12.71
N SER A 101 0.93 -6.36 -12.09
CA SER A 101 0.03 -5.57 -11.25
C SER A 101 0.17 -4.08 -11.50
N VAL A 102 -0.93 -3.36 -11.25
CA VAL A 102 -0.97 -1.89 -11.26
C VAL A 102 -1.60 -1.43 -9.95
N PHE A 103 -0.91 -0.57 -9.23
CA PHE A 103 -1.48 0.01 -8.02
C PHE A 103 -1.22 1.52 -7.92
N LEU A 104 -2.05 2.19 -7.13
CA LEU A 104 -1.90 3.60 -6.80
C LEU A 104 -1.29 3.71 -5.41
N ALA A 105 -0.20 4.43 -5.31
CA ALA A 105 0.36 4.82 -4.01
C ALA A 105 -0.18 6.20 -3.66
N LEU A 106 -0.83 6.32 -2.51
CA LEU A 106 -1.51 7.52 -2.06
C LEU A 106 -0.94 7.93 -0.71
N THR A 107 -0.45 9.17 -0.59
CA THR A 107 0.09 9.64 0.68
C THR A 107 -0.59 10.93 1.12
N LEU A 108 -0.73 11.07 2.45
CA LEU A 108 -1.36 12.25 3.07
C LEU A 108 -0.38 13.40 3.28
N ASP A 109 0.88 13.13 3.04
CA ASP A 109 1.94 14.08 3.36
C ASP A 109 2.17 15.07 2.23
N SER A 110 2.47 16.32 2.59
CA SER A 110 2.74 17.40 1.64
C SER A 110 4.21 17.50 1.24
N ARG A 111 5.00 16.47 1.49
CA ARG A 111 6.42 16.49 1.18
C ARG A 111 6.67 16.41 -0.32
N GLU A 112 7.72 17.11 -0.74
CA GLU A 112 8.23 16.97 -2.10
C GLU A 112 8.86 15.59 -2.30
N THR A 113 8.90 15.13 -3.56
CA THR A 113 9.44 13.81 -3.89
C THR A 113 10.86 13.59 -3.36
N SER A 114 11.70 14.63 -3.40
CA SER A 114 13.09 14.57 -2.90
C SER A 114 13.13 14.35 -1.38
N ARG A 115 12.12 14.82 -0.65
CA ARG A 115 12.04 14.68 0.81
C ARG A 115 11.41 13.36 1.22
N PHE A 116 10.65 12.74 0.35
CA PHE A 116 10.03 11.45 0.63
C PHE A 116 11.08 10.38 0.92
N GLU A 117 12.16 10.33 0.13
CA GLU A 117 13.25 9.37 0.34
C GLU A 117 13.94 9.57 1.69
N ASP A 118 14.05 10.82 2.16
CA ASP A 118 14.70 11.12 3.44
C ASP A 118 13.90 10.58 4.63
N HIS A 119 12.61 10.32 4.45
CA HIS A 119 11.72 9.82 5.50
C HIS A 119 11.40 8.32 5.33
N THR A 120 12.10 7.66 4.44
CA THR A 120 11.94 6.24 4.18
C THR A 120 13.14 5.48 4.73
N ILE A 121 12.90 4.55 5.64
CA ILE A 121 13.95 3.74 6.23
C ILE A 121 13.90 2.34 5.62
N ARG A 122 15.01 1.91 5.02
CA ARG A 122 15.12 0.62 4.36
C ARG A 122 15.35 -0.48 5.39
N ILE A 123 14.58 -1.56 5.27
CA ILE A 123 14.75 -2.76 6.08
C ILE A 123 14.21 -3.96 5.30
N LYS A 124 15.01 -5.02 5.21
CA LYS A 124 14.58 -6.23 4.50
C LYS A 124 13.76 -7.11 5.41
N ILE A 125 12.49 -7.32 5.09
CA ILE A 125 11.59 -8.25 5.78
C ILE A 125 11.15 -9.41 4.88
N VAL A 126 11.41 -9.28 3.59
CA VAL A 126 11.13 -10.34 2.61
C VAL A 126 12.29 -10.47 1.64
#